data_647ce7350d3bdf03d427fce8905f21d5
#
_entry.id   647ce7350d3bdf03d427fce8905f21d5
#
_cell.length_a   1.000
_cell.length_b   1.000
_cell.length_c   1.000
_cell.angle_alpha   90.00
_cell.angle_beta   90.00
_cell.angle_gamma   90.00
#
_symmetry.space_group_name_H-M   'P 1'
#
loop_
_entity.id
_entity.type
_entity.pdbx_description
1 polymer ?
#
loop_
_entity_poly.entity_id
_entity_poly.type
_entity_poly.pdbx_seq_one_letter_code
_entity_poly.pdbx_strand_id
1 'polypeptide(L)'
;MTGALSRYKVLTAGVLSLVLALGVARFAYTPLLPLMQRQAGLGVGAAGWLASINYVGYLVGALVASLVGDPALKDRLYRLGLIAAVVTTATMGVSQYPIVWAVSRFIAGLGAASGMLFGTGLVLNWLIRHDHRSELGIHFGGVGLGIAVTAAAVMAMNRLGLDWRAQWWAFTALAVVLTVPALAWMPAPDGSAVTRSGRAMPDDPPSPLFLAVFLAAYFCAGIGYVVSATFIVAIVDRLPGVAGSGTLVFLAIGVGGAPACVIWDLIARRLSDLGALTLAGALQIVGILLPVLSPSLVLALLGALLFGGTVVGMVSLVLTMAGRYYPTHPAKMMGKMTLSYGLAQAIAPALTGAAAAWFGDYRAGLYLAAVAMAVGTALLAGLWAVDIRSRRLRPAMAADGEATTGSV
;
A
#
# COMPACT_ATOMS: atom_id res chain seq x y z
N MET A 1 -33.06 7.36 13.01
CA MET A 1 -33.22 6.97 11.60
C MET A 1 -31.89 6.36 11.12
N THR A 2 -31.65 5.09 11.36
CA THR A 2 -30.48 4.34 10.86
C THR A 2 -30.83 3.82 9.46
N GLY A 3 -30.64 4.67 8.44
CA GLY A 3 -30.74 4.19 7.05
C GLY A 3 -29.70 3.10 6.83
N ALA A 4 -30.13 1.95 6.30
CA ALA A 4 -29.23 0.84 5.99
C ALA A 4 -28.04 1.35 5.17
N LEU A 5 -26.80 1.08 5.63
CA LEU A 5 -25.60 1.40 4.91
C LEU A 5 -25.62 0.66 3.58
N SER A 6 -25.54 1.40 2.47
CA SER A 6 -25.41 0.81 1.15
C SER A 6 -23.95 0.43 0.89
N ARG A 7 -23.72 -0.61 0.08
CA ARG A 7 -22.38 -1.05 -0.37
C ARG A 7 -21.53 0.13 -0.87
N TYR A 8 -22.12 1.04 -1.62
CA TYR A 8 -21.41 2.21 -2.15
C TYR A 8 -20.92 3.15 -1.05
N LYS A 9 -21.71 3.39 0.00
CA LYS A 9 -21.28 4.21 1.15
C LYS A 9 -20.11 3.59 1.89
N VAL A 10 -20.16 2.29 2.15
CA VAL A 10 -19.08 1.56 2.83
C VAL A 10 -17.78 1.58 2.01
N LEU A 11 -17.86 1.29 0.70
CA LEU A 11 -16.70 1.35 -0.19
C LEU A 11 -16.16 2.78 -0.29
N THR A 12 -17.01 3.78 -0.40
CA THR A 12 -16.60 5.19 -0.43
C THR A 12 -15.92 5.59 0.87
N ALA A 13 -16.45 5.22 2.04
CA ALA A 13 -15.80 5.47 3.32
C ALA A 13 -14.40 4.85 3.36
N GLY A 14 -14.26 3.61 2.89
CA GLY A 14 -12.99 2.93 2.77
C GLY A 14 -12.00 3.65 1.84
N VAL A 15 -12.44 4.05 0.65
CA VAL A 15 -11.61 4.83 -0.31
C VAL A 15 -11.17 6.15 0.31
N LEU A 16 -12.10 6.94 0.89
CA LEU A 16 -11.79 8.23 1.49
C LEU A 16 -10.85 8.10 2.69
N SER A 17 -10.97 7.04 3.49
CA SER A 17 -10.04 6.78 4.59
C SER A 17 -8.62 6.50 4.09
N LEU A 18 -8.45 5.79 2.96
CA LEU A 18 -7.14 5.55 2.35
C LEU A 18 -6.56 6.82 1.71
N VAL A 19 -7.40 7.62 1.03
CA VAL A 19 -6.98 8.94 0.51
C VAL A 19 -6.49 9.83 1.64
N LEU A 20 -7.18 9.86 2.77
CA LEU A 20 -6.79 10.63 3.95
C LEU A 20 -5.51 10.08 4.59
N ALA A 21 -5.53 8.82 5.01
CA ALA A 21 -4.48 8.27 5.85
C ALA A 21 -3.18 7.99 5.08
N LEU A 22 -3.28 7.53 3.84
CA LEU A 22 -2.12 7.26 2.99
C LEU A 22 -1.82 8.44 2.05
N GLY A 23 -2.82 8.96 1.33
CA GLY A 23 -2.62 10.09 0.43
C GLY A 23 -2.14 11.33 1.17
N VAL A 24 -3.00 11.92 1.98
CA VAL A 24 -2.74 13.21 2.62
C VAL A 24 -1.71 13.11 3.75
N ALA A 25 -1.93 12.27 4.75
CA ALA A 25 -1.07 12.25 5.94
C ALA A 25 0.32 11.62 5.69
N ARG A 26 0.44 10.70 4.72
CA ARG A 26 1.70 10.01 4.45
C ARG A 26 2.38 10.48 3.17
N PHE A 27 1.69 10.42 2.01
CA PHE A 27 2.31 10.60 0.69
C PHE A 27 2.41 12.06 0.25
N ALA A 28 1.63 13.01 0.81
CA ALA A 28 1.79 14.43 0.50
C ALA A 28 3.20 14.96 0.82
N TYR A 29 3.89 14.34 1.78
CA TYR A 29 5.27 14.68 2.11
C TYR A 29 6.21 14.55 0.90
N THR A 30 6.06 13.54 0.07
CA THR A 30 6.97 13.27 -1.06
C THR A 30 6.99 14.44 -2.08
N PRO A 31 5.87 14.91 -2.63
CA PRO A 31 5.89 16.05 -3.55
C PRO A 31 6.14 17.40 -2.87
N LEU A 32 5.87 17.54 -1.56
CA LEU A 32 6.17 18.74 -0.78
C LEU A 32 7.65 18.84 -0.37
N LEU A 33 8.37 17.73 -0.34
CA LEU A 33 9.73 17.66 0.16
C LEU A 33 10.69 18.66 -0.50
N PRO A 34 10.74 18.81 -1.83
CA PRO A 34 11.63 19.78 -2.46
C PRO A 34 11.32 21.24 -2.04
N LEU A 35 10.05 21.55 -1.82
CA LEU A 35 9.61 22.87 -1.34
C LEU A 35 10.03 23.11 0.11
N MET A 36 9.86 22.12 1.00
CA MET A 36 10.32 22.18 2.39
C MET A 36 11.84 22.31 2.48
N GLN A 37 12.59 21.64 1.62
CA GLN A 37 14.05 21.79 1.55
C GLN A 37 14.47 23.20 1.19
N ARG A 38 13.82 23.82 0.19
CA ARG A 38 14.14 25.18 -0.26
C ARG A 38 13.70 26.27 0.72
N GLN A 39 12.51 26.13 1.33
CA GLN A 39 11.88 27.21 2.09
C GLN A 39 12.02 27.03 3.62
N ALA A 40 12.06 25.80 4.12
CA ALA A 40 12.17 25.49 5.53
C ALA A 40 13.57 25.02 5.96
N GLY A 41 14.53 24.96 5.03
CA GLY A 41 15.89 24.54 5.30
C GLY A 41 16.04 23.06 5.70
N LEU A 42 15.07 22.21 5.31
CA LEU A 42 15.12 20.79 5.64
C LEU A 42 16.26 20.09 4.88
N GLY A 43 17.30 19.69 5.60
CA GLY A 43 18.45 19.00 5.02
C GLY A 43 18.10 17.63 4.44
N VAL A 44 18.86 17.17 3.45
CA VAL A 44 18.63 15.88 2.75
C VAL A 44 18.61 14.69 3.72
N GLY A 45 19.54 14.66 4.68
CA GLY A 45 19.58 13.61 5.69
C GLY A 45 18.34 13.60 6.60
N ALA A 46 17.95 14.79 7.10
CA ALA A 46 16.76 14.94 7.94
C ALA A 46 15.48 14.55 7.18
N ALA A 47 15.40 14.87 5.90
CA ALA A 47 14.29 14.49 5.02
C ALA A 47 14.13 12.97 4.91
N GLY A 48 15.23 12.25 4.72
CA GLY A 48 15.25 10.78 4.72
C GLY A 48 14.81 10.18 6.06
N TRP A 49 15.32 10.73 7.17
CA TRP A 49 14.92 10.29 8.50
C TRP A 49 13.42 10.50 8.78
N LEU A 50 12.85 11.63 8.38
CA LEU A 50 11.41 11.88 8.53
C LEU A 50 10.56 10.90 7.72
N ALA A 51 11.02 10.49 6.54
CA ALA A 51 10.38 9.42 5.77
C ALA A 51 10.48 8.07 6.51
N SER A 52 11.68 7.68 6.97
CA SER A 52 11.91 6.43 7.70
C SER A 52 11.10 6.36 9.00
N ILE A 53 11.03 7.43 9.77
CA ILE A 53 10.22 7.50 11.01
C ILE A 53 8.73 7.24 10.71
N ASN A 54 8.21 7.72 9.59
CA ASN A 54 6.84 7.41 9.19
C ASN A 54 6.66 5.91 8.88
N TYR A 55 7.62 5.28 8.21
CA TYR A 55 7.60 3.84 7.97
C TYR A 55 7.71 3.02 9.27
N VAL A 56 8.51 3.46 10.23
CA VAL A 56 8.56 2.84 11.57
C VAL A 56 7.22 2.94 12.27
N GLY A 57 6.58 4.12 12.25
CA GLY A 57 5.23 4.28 12.78
C GLY A 57 4.22 3.34 12.11
N TYR A 58 4.28 3.21 10.79
CA TYR A 58 3.45 2.27 10.04
C TYR A 58 3.70 0.80 10.44
N LEU A 59 4.95 0.41 10.62
CA LEU A 59 5.34 -0.93 11.06
C LEU A 59 4.81 -1.25 12.46
N VAL A 60 4.94 -0.29 13.41
CA VAL A 60 4.36 -0.41 14.76
C VAL A 60 2.83 -0.53 14.68
N GLY A 61 2.18 0.27 13.86
CA GLY A 61 0.74 0.16 13.62
C GLY A 61 0.32 -1.19 13.05
N ALA A 62 1.10 -1.75 12.12
CA ALA A 62 0.88 -3.08 11.56
C ALA A 62 1.06 -4.19 12.62
N LEU A 63 2.04 -4.05 13.51
CA LEU A 63 2.23 -4.95 14.65
C LEU A 63 1.01 -4.91 15.57
N VAL A 64 0.53 -3.72 15.94
CA VAL A 64 -0.70 -3.56 16.74
C VAL A 64 -1.88 -4.22 16.04
N ALA A 65 -2.05 -4.02 14.72
CA ALA A 65 -3.14 -4.64 13.96
C ALA A 65 -3.07 -6.17 13.96
N SER A 66 -1.87 -6.76 13.98
CA SER A 66 -1.66 -8.21 14.03
C SER A 66 -2.02 -8.82 15.38
N LEU A 67 -1.97 -8.03 16.45
CA LEU A 67 -2.21 -8.48 17.83
C LEU A 67 -3.65 -8.23 18.31
N VAL A 68 -4.29 -7.17 17.80
CA VAL A 68 -5.65 -6.80 18.21
C VAL A 68 -6.66 -7.79 17.63
N GLY A 69 -7.37 -8.50 18.51
CA GLY A 69 -8.46 -9.43 18.16
C GLY A 69 -9.85 -8.79 18.25
N ASP A 70 -10.07 -7.92 19.25
CA ASP A 70 -11.38 -7.32 19.55
C ASP A 70 -11.87 -6.39 18.44
N PRO A 71 -13.07 -6.65 17.88
CA PRO A 71 -13.66 -5.81 16.82
C PRO A 71 -13.94 -4.38 17.28
N ALA A 72 -14.37 -4.17 18.51
CA ALA A 72 -14.67 -2.83 19.02
C ALA A 72 -13.40 -1.99 19.18
N LEU A 73 -12.29 -2.62 19.61
CA LEU A 73 -11.00 -1.95 19.69
C LEU A 73 -10.47 -1.62 18.29
N LYS A 74 -10.68 -2.48 17.29
CA LYS A 74 -10.31 -2.19 15.88
C LYS A 74 -11.01 -0.95 15.35
N ASP A 75 -12.31 -0.80 15.60
CA ASP A 75 -13.08 0.39 15.19
C ASP A 75 -12.57 1.65 15.90
N ARG A 76 -12.32 1.57 17.21
CA ARG A 76 -11.76 2.71 17.97
C ARG A 76 -10.40 3.12 17.44
N LEU A 77 -9.50 2.17 17.20
CA LEU A 77 -8.17 2.44 16.65
C LEU A 77 -8.25 3.01 15.23
N TYR A 78 -9.17 2.53 14.39
CA TYR A 78 -9.44 3.10 13.08
C TYR A 78 -9.83 4.57 13.17
N ARG A 79 -10.83 4.91 14.02
CA ARG A 79 -11.30 6.28 14.21
C ARG A 79 -10.22 7.20 14.76
N LEU A 80 -9.50 6.75 15.77
CA LEU A 80 -8.36 7.50 16.35
C LEU A 80 -7.25 7.70 15.30
N GLY A 81 -6.97 6.71 14.45
CA GLY A 81 -5.99 6.82 13.38
C GLY A 81 -6.34 7.89 12.34
N LEU A 82 -7.63 8.03 11.96
CA LEU A 82 -8.05 9.07 11.03
C LEU A 82 -7.97 10.48 11.68
N ILE A 83 -8.36 10.61 12.95
CA ILE A 83 -8.20 11.88 13.69
C ILE A 83 -6.72 12.23 13.80
N ALA A 84 -5.87 11.26 14.15
CA ALA A 84 -4.42 11.45 14.21
C ALA A 84 -3.84 11.89 12.85
N ALA A 85 -4.34 11.36 11.74
CA ALA A 85 -3.94 11.78 10.39
C ALA A 85 -4.22 13.28 10.15
N VAL A 86 -5.38 13.80 10.58
CA VAL A 86 -5.71 15.23 10.50
C VAL A 86 -4.76 16.07 11.36
N VAL A 87 -4.61 15.71 12.64
CA VAL A 87 -3.77 16.44 13.60
C VAL A 87 -2.31 16.48 13.15
N THR A 88 -1.78 15.36 12.71
CA THR A 88 -0.38 15.27 12.25
C THR A 88 -0.14 16.05 10.95
N THR A 89 -1.12 16.09 10.06
CA THR A 89 -1.05 16.93 8.85
C THR A 89 -0.99 18.42 9.23
N ALA A 90 -1.82 18.87 10.19
CA ALA A 90 -1.80 20.24 10.70
C ALA A 90 -0.45 20.57 11.37
N THR A 91 0.08 19.69 12.20
CA THR A 91 1.36 19.88 12.91
C THR A 91 2.53 20.06 11.96
N MET A 92 2.51 19.44 10.78
CA MET A 92 3.54 19.66 9.76
C MET A 92 3.60 21.12 9.29
N GLY A 93 2.47 21.84 9.26
CA GLY A 93 2.39 23.25 8.86
C GLY A 93 2.64 24.25 10.00
N VAL A 94 2.42 23.84 11.27
CA VAL A 94 2.54 24.72 12.43
C VAL A 94 4.00 24.98 12.82
N SER A 95 4.86 23.96 12.77
CA SER A 95 6.19 24.00 13.34
C SER A 95 7.29 23.81 12.28
N GLN A 96 8.47 24.36 12.58
CA GLN A 96 9.72 24.11 11.83
C GLN A 96 10.71 23.24 12.63
N TYR A 97 10.35 22.85 13.86
CA TYR A 97 11.24 22.04 14.68
C TYR A 97 11.27 20.61 14.21
N PRO A 98 12.46 20.05 13.89
CA PRO A 98 12.59 18.68 13.36
C PRO A 98 11.97 17.61 14.26
N ILE A 99 12.03 17.80 15.58
CA ILE A 99 11.42 16.85 16.53
C ILE A 99 9.89 16.82 16.42
N VAL A 100 9.25 17.97 16.20
CA VAL A 100 7.79 18.03 16.00
C VAL A 100 7.40 17.31 14.72
N TRP A 101 8.15 17.53 13.64
CA TRP A 101 7.95 16.79 12.39
C TRP A 101 8.19 15.28 12.55
N ALA A 102 9.23 14.87 13.30
CA ALA A 102 9.51 13.47 13.56
C ALA A 102 8.36 12.78 14.31
N VAL A 103 7.86 13.39 15.39
CA VAL A 103 6.71 12.88 16.15
C VAL A 103 5.45 12.83 15.27
N SER A 104 5.18 13.91 14.51
CA SER A 104 4.05 13.93 13.55
C SER A 104 4.16 12.84 12.52
N ARG A 105 5.34 12.61 11.93
CA ARG A 105 5.57 11.56 10.94
C ARG A 105 5.38 10.16 11.52
N PHE A 106 5.85 9.91 12.75
CA PHE A 106 5.62 8.64 13.43
C PHE A 106 4.12 8.37 13.66
N ILE A 107 3.40 9.34 14.22
CA ILE A 107 1.96 9.22 14.50
C ILE A 107 1.17 9.11 13.19
N ALA A 108 1.54 9.86 12.15
CA ALA A 108 0.94 9.73 10.83
C ALA A 108 1.15 8.31 10.25
N GLY A 109 2.30 7.68 10.51
CA GLY A 109 2.56 6.29 10.17
C GLY A 109 1.62 5.32 10.88
N LEU A 110 1.41 5.48 12.19
CA LEU A 110 0.42 4.71 12.96
C LEU A 110 -0.99 4.88 12.38
N GLY A 111 -1.40 6.12 12.07
CA GLY A 111 -2.69 6.43 11.46
C GLY A 111 -2.84 5.81 10.08
N ALA A 112 -1.78 5.79 9.26
CA ALA A 112 -1.77 5.15 7.95
C ALA A 112 -1.98 3.64 8.04
N ALA A 113 -1.30 2.96 8.98
CA ALA A 113 -1.50 1.54 9.24
C ALA A 113 -2.93 1.25 9.74
N SER A 114 -3.46 2.13 10.58
CA SER A 114 -4.82 2.04 11.09
C SER A 114 -5.86 2.14 9.97
N GLY A 115 -5.78 3.15 9.12
CA GLY A 115 -6.66 3.30 7.94
C GLY A 115 -6.54 2.13 6.98
N MET A 116 -5.30 1.66 6.71
CA MET A 116 -5.03 0.57 5.79
C MET A 116 -5.52 -0.79 6.32
N LEU A 117 -5.23 -1.15 7.57
CA LEU A 117 -5.45 -2.51 8.06
C LEU A 117 -6.80 -2.66 8.77
N PHE A 118 -7.13 -1.76 9.70
CA PHE A 118 -8.42 -1.82 10.37
C PHE A 118 -9.55 -1.38 9.45
N GLY A 119 -9.36 -0.28 8.68
CA GLY A 119 -10.35 0.18 7.71
C GLY A 119 -10.65 -0.88 6.66
N THR A 120 -9.63 -1.51 6.08
CA THR A 120 -9.79 -2.63 5.12
C THR A 120 -10.49 -3.82 5.79
N GLY A 121 -10.12 -4.14 7.04
CA GLY A 121 -10.73 -5.23 7.78
C GLY A 121 -12.23 -4.99 8.04
N LEU A 122 -12.62 -3.77 8.41
CA LEU A 122 -14.03 -3.39 8.62
C LEU A 122 -14.84 -3.46 7.32
N VAL A 123 -14.30 -2.92 6.22
CA VAL A 123 -14.94 -2.97 4.90
C VAL A 123 -15.10 -4.42 4.43
N LEU A 124 -14.05 -5.23 4.51
CA LEU A 124 -14.08 -6.63 4.08
C LEU A 124 -15.06 -7.45 4.90
N ASN A 125 -15.02 -7.31 6.24
CA ASN A 125 -15.93 -7.99 7.14
C ASN A 125 -17.38 -7.66 6.82
N TRP A 126 -17.70 -6.37 6.58
CA TRP A 126 -19.04 -5.94 6.19
C TRP A 126 -19.48 -6.54 4.85
N LEU A 127 -18.60 -6.54 3.82
CA LEU A 127 -18.91 -7.10 2.51
C LEU A 127 -19.22 -8.59 2.58
N ILE A 128 -18.38 -9.37 3.27
CA ILE A 128 -18.56 -10.82 3.43
C ILE A 128 -19.88 -11.11 4.14
N ARG A 129 -20.17 -10.39 5.23
CA ARG A 129 -21.40 -10.59 6.02
C ARG A 129 -22.68 -10.27 5.29
N HIS A 130 -22.63 -9.37 4.32
CA HIS A 130 -23.78 -8.99 3.49
C HIS A 130 -23.83 -9.77 2.18
N ASP A 131 -23.10 -10.90 2.09
CA ASP A 131 -23.02 -11.76 0.91
C ASP A 131 -22.61 -11.01 -0.38
N HIS A 132 -21.87 -9.91 -0.21
CA HIS A 132 -21.26 -9.20 -1.32
C HIS A 132 -19.91 -9.81 -1.70
N ARG A 133 -19.55 -9.73 -2.98
CA ARG A 133 -18.18 -10.05 -3.41
C ARG A 133 -17.20 -9.16 -2.67
N SER A 134 -16.06 -9.71 -2.27
CA SER A 134 -14.96 -9.00 -1.62
C SER A 134 -14.27 -8.05 -2.61
N GLU A 135 -14.92 -6.92 -2.92
CA GLU A 135 -14.44 -5.93 -3.89
C GLU A 135 -13.43 -4.97 -3.25
N LEU A 136 -12.42 -5.52 -2.61
CA LEU A 136 -11.32 -4.74 -2.03
C LEU A 136 -10.51 -3.99 -3.09
N GLY A 137 -10.57 -4.40 -4.36
CA GLY A 137 -9.95 -3.69 -5.46
C GLY A 137 -10.39 -2.22 -5.55
N ILE A 138 -11.70 -1.95 -5.40
CA ILE A 138 -12.23 -0.57 -5.39
C ILE A 138 -11.72 0.19 -4.15
N HIS A 139 -11.74 -0.45 -2.98
CA HIS A 139 -11.25 0.14 -1.74
C HIS A 139 -9.77 0.53 -1.85
N PHE A 140 -8.91 -0.39 -2.29
CA PHE A 140 -7.48 -0.14 -2.45
C PHE A 140 -7.14 0.88 -3.56
N GLY A 141 -8.03 1.11 -4.52
CA GLY A 141 -7.90 2.21 -5.47
C GLY A 141 -7.75 3.58 -4.80
N GLY A 142 -8.24 3.72 -3.55
CA GLY A 142 -8.02 4.89 -2.72
C GLY A 142 -6.55 5.21 -2.45
N VAL A 143 -5.65 4.23 -2.48
CA VAL A 143 -4.20 4.46 -2.32
C VAL A 143 -3.65 5.23 -3.53
N GLY A 144 -3.89 4.72 -4.74
CA GLY A 144 -3.44 5.38 -5.98
C GLY A 144 -4.12 6.74 -6.17
N LEU A 145 -5.43 6.82 -5.90
CA LEU A 145 -6.17 8.09 -5.91
C LEU A 145 -5.57 9.10 -4.92
N GLY A 146 -5.19 8.67 -3.73
CA GLY A 146 -4.54 9.51 -2.71
C GLY A 146 -3.21 10.08 -3.20
N ILE A 147 -2.38 9.26 -3.85
CA ILE A 147 -1.12 9.71 -4.47
C ILE A 147 -1.41 10.72 -5.59
N ALA A 148 -2.34 10.42 -6.48
CA ALA A 148 -2.69 11.30 -7.59
C ALA A 148 -3.24 12.66 -7.11
N VAL A 149 -4.17 12.65 -6.15
CA VAL A 149 -4.78 13.86 -5.58
C VAL A 149 -3.72 14.73 -4.91
N THR A 150 -2.82 14.14 -4.12
CA THR A 150 -1.77 14.92 -3.44
C THR A 150 -0.75 15.51 -4.41
N ALA A 151 -0.33 14.76 -5.43
CA ALA A 151 0.56 15.26 -6.46
C ALA A 151 -0.08 16.40 -7.27
N ALA A 152 -1.31 16.22 -7.73
CA ALA A 152 -2.06 17.23 -8.48
C ALA A 152 -2.28 18.50 -7.63
N ALA A 153 -2.64 18.33 -6.35
CA ALA A 153 -2.82 19.45 -5.43
C ALA A 153 -1.52 20.24 -5.24
N VAL A 154 -0.37 19.58 -5.02
CA VAL A 154 0.93 20.26 -4.90
C VAL A 154 1.30 20.99 -6.20
N MET A 155 1.07 20.38 -7.36
CA MET A 155 1.31 21.04 -8.64
C MET A 155 0.45 22.32 -8.80
N ALA A 156 -0.83 22.25 -8.43
CA ALA A 156 -1.73 23.40 -8.47
C ALA A 156 -1.31 24.50 -7.47
N MET A 157 -1.01 24.11 -6.23
CA MET A 157 -0.59 25.04 -5.18
C MET A 157 0.76 25.69 -5.48
N ASN A 158 1.70 24.98 -6.13
CA ASN A 158 2.96 25.55 -6.60
C ASN A 158 2.74 26.60 -7.69
N ARG A 159 1.79 26.38 -8.62
CA ARG A 159 1.42 27.39 -9.65
C ARG A 159 0.80 28.64 -9.03
N LEU A 160 0.10 28.49 -7.91
CA LEU A 160 -0.48 29.62 -7.14
C LEU A 160 0.55 30.30 -6.23
N GLY A 161 1.80 29.85 -6.21
CA GLY A 161 2.86 30.42 -5.39
C GLY A 161 2.71 30.17 -3.89
N LEU A 162 1.90 29.19 -3.46
CA LEU A 162 1.72 28.88 -2.05
C LEU A 162 3.01 28.32 -1.44
N ASP A 163 3.39 28.84 -0.27
CA ASP A 163 4.51 28.31 0.47
C ASP A 163 4.21 26.93 1.10
N TRP A 164 5.23 26.29 1.65
CA TRP A 164 5.12 24.95 2.21
C TRP A 164 4.13 24.89 3.39
N ARG A 165 3.97 25.95 4.20
CA ARG A 165 3.03 25.99 5.31
C ARG A 165 1.58 26.08 4.82
N ALA A 166 1.32 26.98 3.87
CA ALA A 166 0.01 27.12 3.26
C ALA A 166 -0.44 25.81 2.59
N GLN A 167 0.48 25.08 1.95
CA GLN A 167 0.17 23.78 1.36
C GLN A 167 -0.17 22.73 2.41
N TRP A 168 0.53 22.66 3.56
CA TRP A 168 0.14 21.78 4.66
C TRP A 168 -1.22 22.15 5.27
N TRP A 169 -1.54 23.44 5.38
CA TRP A 169 -2.86 23.88 5.83
C TRP A 169 -3.96 23.53 4.83
N ALA A 170 -3.73 23.64 3.54
CA ALA A 170 -4.64 23.20 2.50
C ALA A 170 -4.90 21.68 2.58
N PHE A 171 -3.86 20.88 2.81
CA PHE A 171 -4.00 19.45 3.07
C PHE A 171 -4.73 19.15 4.38
N THR A 172 -4.56 19.97 5.41
CA THR A 172 -5.32 19.83 6.66
C THR A 172 -6.81 20.07 6.42
N ALA A 173 -7.17 21.10 5.67
CA ALA A 173 -8.57 21.36 5.31
C ALA A 173 -9.17 20.18 4.51
N LEU A 174 -8.43 19.68 3.52
CA LEU A 174 -8.83 18.48 2.77
C LEU A 174 -8.99 17.27 3.69
N ALA A 175 -8.08 17.06 4.63
CA ALA A 175 -8.12 15.96 5.60
C ALA A 175 -9.40 16.01 6.46
N VAL A 176 -9.78 17.19 6.95
CA VAL A 176 -11.02 17.40 7.72
C VAL A 176 -12.24 17.02 6.87
N VAL A 177 -12.32 17.51 5.63
CA VAL A 177 -13.43 17.20 4.70
C VAL A 177 -13.55 15.70 4.45
N LEU A 178 -12.43 15.00 4.21
CA LEU A 178 -12.41 13.55 3.97
C LEU A 178 -12.79 12.74 5.21
N THR A 179 -12.46 13.22 6.41
CA THR A 179 -12.72 12.52 7.66
C THR A 179 -14.21 12.36 7.95
N VAL A 180 -15.02 13.36 7.63
CA VAL A 180 -16.47 13.34 7.93
C VAL A 180 -17.16 12.12 7.29
N PRO A 181 -17.15 11.93 5.96
CA PRO A 181 -17.78 10.77 5.35
C PRO A 181 -17.06 9.46 5.67
N ALA A 182 -15.71 9.47 5.84
CA ALA A 182 -14.96 8.29 6.21
C ALA A 182 -15.38 7.72 7.57
N LEU A 183 -15.67 8.57 8.55
CA LEU A 183 -16.17 8.16 9.86
C LEU A 183 -17.68 7.87 9.86
N ALA A 184 -18.47 8.67 9.14
CA ALA A 184 -19.93 8.56 9.16
C ALA A 184 -20.45 7.31 8.43
N TRP A 185 -19.77 6.87 7.38
CA TRP A 185 -20.20 5.73 6.55
C TRP A 185 -19.42 4.44 6.79
N MET A 186 -18.43 4.46 7.70
CA MET A 186 -17.75 3.22 8.09
C MET A 186 -18.70 2.35 8.92
N PRO A 187 -18.89 1.06 8.56
CA PRO A 187 -19.78 0.19 9.28
C PRO A 187 -19.30 -0.09 10.72
N ALA A 188 -20.25 -0.25 11.62
CA ALA A 188 -19.95 -0.73 12.97
C ALA A 188 -19.36 -2.16 12.90
N PRO A 189 -18.42 -2.50 13.79
CA PRO A 189 -17.85 -3.84 13.83
C PRO A 189 -18.91 -4.87 14.26
N ASP A 190 -18.87 -6.03 13.62
CA ASP A 190 -19.72 -7.17 13.96
C ASP A 190 -18.83 -8.41 14.15
N GLY A 191 -18.93 -9.06 15.30
CA GLY A 191 -18.11 -10.21 15.70
C GLY A 191 -18.72 -11.58 15.39
N SER A 192 -19.92 -11.67 14.76
CA SER A 192 -20.56 -12.97 14.50
C SER A 192 -19.73 -13.81 13.50
N ALA A 193 -19.73 -15.14 13.67
CA ALA A 193 -18.96 -16.07 12.82
C ALA A 193 -19.72 -16.57 11.59
N VAL A 194 -20.90 -16.00 11.32
CA VAL A 194 -21.77 -16.40 10.21
C VAL A 194 -22.16 -15.20 9.35
N THR A 195 -22.41 -15.43 8.06
CA THR A 195 -22.97 -14.44 7.16
C THR A 195 -24.45 -14.20 7.47
N ARG A 196 -25.06 -13.19 6.88
CA ARG A 196 -26.52 -12.97 6.98
C ARG A 196 -27.34 -14.13 6.44
N SER A 197 -26.83 -14.86 5.45
CA SER A 197 -27.44 -16.08 4.90
C SER A 197 -27.19 -17.34 5.76
N GLY A 198 -26.51 -17.21 6.91
CA GLY A 198 -26.21 -18.35 7.81
C GLY A 198 -25.03 -19.21 7.37
N ARG A 199 -24.25 -18.81 6.36
CA ARG A 199 -23.06 -19.55 5.91
C ARG A 199 -21.92 -19.37 6.91
N ALA A 200 -21.32 -20.50 7.34
CA ALA A 200 -20.10 -20.48 8.14
C ALA A 200 -18.90 -19.89 7.36
N MET A 201 -18.00 -19.22 8.06
CA MET A 201 -16.77 -18.63 7.52
C MET A 201 -15.55 -19.32 8.18
N PRO A 202 -15.20 -20.57 7.79
CA PRO A 202 -14.04 -21.26 8.36
C PRO A 202 -12.73 -20.60 7.92
N ASP A 203 -11.75 -20.59 8.82
CA ASP A 203 -10.37 -20.25 8.45
C ASP A 203 -9.76 -21.44 7.69
N ASP A 204 -9.01 -21.13 6.63
CA ASP A 204 -8.30 -22.08 5.77
C ASP A 204 -6.83 -21.67 5.64
N PRO A 205 -6.00 -21.88 6.69
CA PRO A 205 -4.62 -21.43 6.72
C PRO A 205 -3.76 -22.20 5.71
N PRO A 206 -2.88 -21.50 4.96
CA PRO A 206 -1.95 -22.14 4.06
C PRO A 206 -0.88 -22.92 4.83
N SER A 207 -0.17 -23.84 4.14
CA SER A 207 0.93 -24.59 4.76
C SER A 207 2.03 -23.62 5.28
N PRO A 208 2.75 -24.00 6.37
CA PRO A 208 3.81 -23.17 6.93
C PRO A 208 4.91 -22.81 5.92
N LEU A 209 5.28 -23.74 5.04
CA LEU A 209 6.28 -23.50 3.99
C LEU A 209 5.78 -22.49 2.96
N PHE A 210 4.52 -22.63 2.50
CA PHE A 210 3.91 -21.64 1.59
C PHE A 210 3.95 -20.26 2.22
N LEU A 211 3.54 -20.15 3.49
CA LEU A 211 3.50 -18.88 4.20
C LEU A 211 4.89 -18.26 4.33
N ALA A 212 5.92 -19.05 4.68
CA ALA A 212 7.30 -18.56 4.81
C ALA A 212 7.84 -18.02 3.48
N VAL A 213 7.65 -18.76 2.38
CA VAL A 213 8.08 -18.33 1.03
C VAL A 213 7.30 -17.09 0.58
N PHE A 214 5.99 -17.05 0.85
CA PHE A 214 5.15 -15.91 0.49
C PHE A 214 5.51 -14.64 1.28
N LEU A 215 5.83 -14.77 2.57
CA LEU A 215 6.36 -13.66 3.39
C LEU A 215 7.71 -13.16 2.86
N ALA A 216 8.62 -14.07 2.48
CA ALA A 216 9.92 -13.71 1.90
C ALA A 216 9.76 -13.00 0.55
N ALA A 217 8.88 -13.48 -0.32
CA ALA A 217 8.57 -12.83 -1.58
C ALA A 217 8.00 -11.42 -1.39
N TYR A 218 7.11 -11.26 -0.41
CA TYR A 218 6.50 -9.98 -0.11
C TYR A 218 7.48 -9.01 0.58
N PHE A 219 8.43 -9.50 1.36
CA PHE A 219 9.56 -8.72 1.87
C PHE A 219 10.40 -8.14 0.72
N CYS A 220 10.76 -8.96 -0.27
CA CYS A 220 11.48 -8.52 -1.46
C CYS A 220 10.70 -7.46 -2.25
N ALA A 221 9.37 -7.63 -2.40
CA ALA A 221 8.50 -6.62 -3.01
C ALA A 221 8.50 -5.31 -2.23
N GLY A 222 8.61 -5.37 -0.89
CA GLY A 222 8.76 -4.21 -0.02
C GLY A 222 10.01 -3.39 -0.29
N ILE A 223 11.17 -4.04 -0.55
CA ILE A 223 12.41 -3.38 -0.96
C ILE A 223 12.20 -2.69 -2.31
N GLY A 224 11.67 -3.44 -3.31
CA GLY A 224 11.38 -2.91 -4.64
C GLY A 224 10.49 -1.68 -4.64
N TYR A 225 9.48 -1.69 -3.76
CA TYR A 225 8.57 -0.57 -3.58
C TYR A 225 9.25 0.66 -2.98
N VAL A 226 9.84 0.52 -1.79
CA VAL A 226 10.17 1.67 -0.96
C VAL A 226 11.28 2.52 -1.54
N VAL A 227 12.27 1.90 -2.17
CA VAL A 227 13.38 2.63 -2.80
C VAL A 227 12.86 3.50 -3.93
N SER A 228 12.05 2.94 -4.81
CA SER A 228 11.44 3.69 -5.92
C SER A 228 10.48 4.77 -5.43
N ALA A 229 9.54 4.43 -4.54
CA ALA A 229 8.56 5.38 -4.03
C ALA A 229 9.18 6.56 -3.24
N THR A 230 10.32 6.35 -2.59
CA THR A 230 11.00 7.38 -1.79
C THR A 230 11.84 8.31 -2.65
N PHE A 231 12.59 7.76 -3.61
CA PHE A 231 13.63 8.51 -4.29
C PHE A 231 13.32 8.89 -5.73
N ILE A 232 12.21 8.39 -6.33
CA ILE A 232 11.90 8.63 -7.75
C ILE A 232 11.84 10.12 -8.10
N VAL A 233 11.23 10.96 -7.25
CA VAL A 233 11.15 12.40 -7.45
C VAL A 233 12.54 13.01 -7.47
N ALA A 234 13.37 12.70 -6.47
CA ALA A 234 14.73 13.21 -6.35
C ALA A 234 15.65 12.69 -7.47
N ILE A 235 15.42 11.48 -7.96
CA ILE A 235 16.15 10.89 -9.06
C ILE A 235 15.83 11.63 -10.37
N VAL A 236 14.54 11.78 -10.66
CA VAL A 236 14.08 12.43 -11.90
C VAL A 236 14.49 13.90 -11.93
N ASP A 237 14.40 14.60 -10.80
CA ASP A 237 14.79 16.02 -10.73
C ASP A 237 16.31 16.26 -10.95
N ARG A 238 17.13 15.19 -10.84
CA ARG A 238 18.57 15.25 -11.14
C ARG A 238 18.94 14.79 -12.55
N LEU A 239 17.98 14.20 -13.29
CA LEU A 239 18.25 13.76 -14.65
C LEU A 239 18.34 14.95 -15.62
N PRO A 240 19.37 15.01 -16.48
CA PRO A 240 19.49 16.06 -17.49
C PRO A 240 18.25 16.11 -18.41
N GLY A 241 17.74 17.30 -18.67
CA GLY A 241 16.60 17.52 -19.60
C GLY A 241 15.21 17.23 -19.04
N VAL A 242 15.09 16.66 -17.81
CA VAL A 242 13.79 16.38 -17.18
C VAL A 242 13.70 16.91 -15.74
N ALA A 243 14.65 17.75 -15.35
CA ALA A 243 14.68 18.40 -14.04
C ALA A 243 13.38 19.17 -13.76
N GLY A 244 12.85 19.07 -12.53
CA GLY A 244 11.56 19.69 -12.14
C GLY A 244 10.33 18.86 -12.50
N SER A 245 10.48 17.69 -13.16
CA SER A 245 9.38 16.82 -13.54
C SER A 245 9.05 15.75 -12.48
N GLY A 246 9.77 15.71 -11.36
CA GLY A 246 9.59 14.67 -10.34
C GLY A 246 8.16 14.57 -9.78
N THR A 247 7.49 15.70 -9.54
CA THR A 247 6.10 15.69 -9.06
C THR A 247 5.13 15.16 -10.12
N LEU A 248 5.40 15.40 -11.41
CA LEU A 248 4.61 14.84 -12.52
C LEU A 248 4.80 13.32 -12.61
N VAL A 249 6.01 12.83 -12.41
CA VAL A 249 6.30 11.38 -12.36
C VAL A 249 5.60 10.76 -11.15
N PHE A 250 5.56 11.44 -10.00
CA PHE A 250 4.81 10.97 -8.84
C PHE A 250 3.30 10.95 -9.08
N LEU A 251 2.75 11.95 -9.81
CA LEU A 251 1.36 11.92 -10.28
C LEU A 251 1.07 10.69 -11.15
N ALA A 252 1.97 10.34 -12.06
CA ALA A 252 1.83 9.18 -12.93
C ALA A 252 1.78 7.86 -12.11
N ILE A 253 2.56 7.74 -11.02
CA ILE A 253 2.44 6.62 -10.08
C ILE A 253 1.02 6.51 -9.52
N GLY A 254 0.44 7.63 -9.08
CA GLY A 254 -0.92 7.67 -8.55
C GLY A 254 -1.97 7.31 -9.59
N VAL A 255 -1.85 7.84 -10.80
CA VAL A 255 -2.76 7.56 -11.93
C VAL A 255 -2.72 6.09 -12.33
N GLY A 256 -1.52 5.49 -12.41
CA GLY A 256 -1.37 4.05 -12.65
C GLY A 256 -1.92 3.20 -11.50
N GLY A 257 -1.75 3.64 -10.26
CA GLY A 257 -2.17 2.94 -9.05
C GLY A 257 -3.68 2.97 -8.82
N ALA A 258 -4.40 4.01 -9.23
CA ALA A 258 -5.82 4.16 -8.95
C ALA A 258 -6.68 3.01 -9.54
N PRO A 259 -6.56 2.62 -10.83
CA PRO A 259 -7.29 1.49 -11.40
C PRO A 259 -6.63 0.13 -11.13
N ALA A 260 -5.39 0.10 -10.64
CA ALA A 260 -4.55 -1.08 -10.56
C ALA A 260 -5.24 -2.26 -9.89
N CYS A 261 -5.86 -2.05 -8.74
CA CYS A 261 -6.44 -3.12 -7.95
C CYS A 261 -7.60 -3.81 -8.66
N VAL A 262 -8.42 -3.05 -9.39
CA VAL A 262 -9.50 -3.61 -10.21
C VAL A 262 -8.94 -4.40 -11.39
N ILE A 263 -7.92 -3.86 -12.06
CA ILE A 263 -7.25 -4.52 -13.19
C ILE A 263 -6.62 -5.84 -12.73
N TRP A 264 -5.89 -5.82 -11.61
CA TRP A 264 -5.23 -7.03 -11.09
C TRP A 264 -6.21 -8.08 -10.55
N ASP A 265 -7.35 -7.66 -9.98
CA ASP A 265 -8.42 -8.60 -9.62
C ASP A 265 -9.01 -9.30 -10.86
N LEU A 266 -9.21 -8.58 -11.96
CA LEU A 266 -9.64 -9.17 -13.25
C LEU A 266 -8.58 -10.13 -13.83
N ILE A 267 -7.31 -9.76 -13.76
CA ILE A 267 -6.20 -10.63 -14.21
C ILE A 267 -6.11 -11.89 -13.33
N ALA A 268 -6.24 -11.76 -12.00
CA ALA A 268 -6.19 -12.86 -11.06
C ALA A 268 -7.31 -13.88 -11.29
N ARG A 269 -8.48 -13.44 -11.74
CA ARG A 269 -9.58 -14.34 -12.13
C ARG A 269 -9.23 -15.26 -13.31
N ARG A 270 -8.29 -14.86 -14.17
CA ARG A 270 -7.85 -15.63 -15.34
C ARG A 270 -6.59 -16.44 -15.09
N LEU A 271 -5.61 -15.86 -14.39
CA LEU A 271 -4.28 -16.46 -14.18
C LEU A 271 -4.12 -17.15 -12.81
N SER A 272 -5.00 -16.97 -11.87
CA SER A 272 -4.88 -17.18 -10.42
C SER A 272 -4.20 -16.01 -9.70
N ASP A 273 -4.38 -15.94 -8.36
CA ASP A 273 -3.77 -14.87 -7.54
C ASP A 273 -2.23 -14.92 -7.63
N LEU A 274 -1.61 -16.10 -7.56
CA LEU A 274 -0.15 -16.27 -7.67
C LEU A 274 0.38 -15.94 -9.07
N GLY A 275 -0.35 -16.31 -10.12
CA GLY A 275 0.00 -15.96 -11.50
C GLY A 275 -0.05 -14.45 -11.73
N ALA A 276 -1.08 -13.80 -11.23
CA ALA A 276 -1.21 -12.35 -11.30
C ALA A 276 -0.11 -11.62 -10.51
N LEU A 277 0.24 -12.09 -9.30
CA LEU A 277 1.35 -11.57 -8.51
C LEU A 277 2.70 -11.72 -9.21
N THR A 278 2.94 -12.87 -9.86
CA THR A 278 4.16 -13.12 -10.63
C THR A 278 4.27 -12.17 -11.82
N LEU A 279 3.18 -11.99 -12.58
CA LEU A 279 3.15 -11.04 -13.69
C LEU A 279 3.33 -9.60 -13.22
N ALA A 280 2.67 -9.20 -12.12
CA ALA A 280 2.82 -7.88 -11.53
C ALA A 280 4.28 -7.62 -11.13
N GLY A 281 4.93 -8.60 -10.51
CA GLY A 281 6.34 -8.51 -10.13
C GLY A 281 7.27 -8.32 -11.34
N ALA A 282 7.06 -9.07 -12.41
CA ALA A 282 7.83 -8.94 -13.65
C ALA A 282 7.66 -7.54 -14.28
N LEU A 283 6.44 -7.04 -14.36
CA LEU A 283 6.16 -5.69 -14.87
C LEU A 283 6.71 -4.60 -13.93
N GLN A 284 6.72 -4.82 -12.63
CA GLN A 284 7.29 -3.87 -11.66
C GLN A 284 8.80 -3.73 -11.82
N ILE A 285 9.52 -4.81 -12.12
CA ILE A 285 10.97 -4.76 -12.43
C ILE A 285 11.20 -3.83 -13.62
N VAL A 286 10.40 -3.96 -14.68
CA VAL A 286 10.47 -3.06 -15.84
C VAL A 286 10.20 -1.61 -15.42
N GLY A 287 9.13 -1.39 -14.64
CA GLY A 287 8.78 -0.05 -14.12
C GLY A 287 9.89 0.61 -13.30
N ILE A 288 10.62 -0.16 -12.49
CA ILE A 288 11.77 0.31 -11.70
C ILE A 288 12.96 0.69 -12.59
N LEU A 289 13.22 -0.11 -13.63
CA LEU A 289 14.41 0.06 -14.48
C LEU A 289 14.25 1.15 -15.56
N LEU A 290 13.04 1.37 -16.10
CA LEU A 290 12.82 2.33 -17.19
C LEU A 290 13.40 3.73 -16.91
N PRO A 291 13.23 4.35 -15.73
CA PRO A 291 13.79 5.68 -15.45
C PRO A 291 15.34 5.72 -15.41
N VAL A 292 15.98 4.54 -15.23
CA VAL A 292 17.44 4.45 -15.12
C VAL A 292 18.11 4.23 -16.47
N LEU A 293 17.39 3.64 -17.43
CA LEU A 293 17.92 3.26 -18.73
C LEU A 293 18.20 4.45 -19.63
N SER A 294 17.43 5.54 -19.50
CA SER A 294 17.61 6.74 -20.31
C SER A 294 17.03 7.97 -19.61
N PRO A 295 17.66 9.16 -19.74
CA PRO A 295 17.16 10.44 -19.23
C PRO A 295 15.99 10.97 -20.09
N SER A 296 14.94 10.19 -20.22
CA SER A 296 13.73 10.52 -21.01
C SER A 296 12.52 10.66 -20.11
N LEU A 297 11.81 11.79 -20.22
CA LEU A 297 10.56 11.99 -19.47
C LEU A 297 9.51 10.95 -19.83
N VAL A 298 9.45 10.53 -21.11
CA VAL A 298 8.50 9.49 -21.54
C VAL A 298 8.77 8.16 -20.84
N LEU A 299 10.05 7.73 -20.77
CA LEU A 299 10.41 6.50 -20.08
C LEU A 299 10.19 6.61 -18.57
N ALA A 300 10.46 7.76 -17.97
CA ALA A 300 10.19 8.02 -16.57
C ALA A 300 8.68 7.95 -16.26
N LEU A 301 7.83 8.52 -17.10
CA LEU A 301 6.37 8.47 -16.97
C LEU A 301 5.81 7.05 -17.18
N LEU A 302 6.29 6.34 -18.22
CA LEU A 302 5.90 4.94 -18.46
C LEU A 302 6.34 4.04 -17.30
N GLY A 303 7.57 4.21 -16.81
CA GLY A 303 8.06 3.51 -15.63
C GLY A 303 7.21 3.79 -14.40
N ALA A 304 6.83 5.04 -14.18
CA ALA A 304 5.97 5.46 -13.06
C ALA A 304 4.55 4.88 -13.16
N LEU A 305 3.95 4.88 -14.35
CA LEU A 305 2.63 4.26 -14.59
C LEU A 305 2.67 2.75 -14.32
N LEU A 306 3.69 2.04 -14.84
CA LEU A 306 3.88 0.62 -14.58
C LEU A 306 4.13 0.35 -13.10
N PHE A 307 5.00 1.12 -12.47
CA PHE A 307 5.32 0.99 -11.05
C PHE A 307 4.08 1.18 -10.17
N GLY A 308 3.34 2.28 -10.34
CA GLY A 308 2.11 2.54 -9.61
C GLY A 308 1.05 1.48 -9.88
N GLY A 309 0.88 1.12 -11.15
CA GLY A 309 -0.07 0.10 -11.60
C GLY A 309 0.21 -1.30 -11.07
N THR A 310 1.46 -1.62 -10.76
CA THR A 310 1.84 -2.94 -10.23
C THR A 310 1.88 -2.97 -8.71
N VAL A 311 2.49 -1.97 -8.08
CA VAL A 311 2.71 -1.95 -6.63
C VAL A 311 1.42 -1.96 -5.84
N VAL A 312 0.46 -1.09 -6.20
CA VAL A 312 -0.83 -1.01 -5.49
C VAL A 312 -1.65 -2.28 -5.71
N GLY A 313 -1.59 -2.83 -6.93
CA GLY A 313 -2.22 -4.10 -7.28
C GLY A 313 -1.65 -5.30 -6.50
N MET A 314 -0.32 -5.40 -6.38
CA MET A 314 0.32 -6.45 -5.58
C MET A 314 -0.09 -6.40 -4.11
N VAL A 315 -0.07 -5.21 -3.51
CA VAL A 315 -0.52 -5.01 -2.12
C VAL A 315 -1.97 -5.45 -1.95
N SER A 316 -2.85 -5.05 -2.87
CA SER A 316 -4.26 -5.44 -2.85
C SER A 316 -4.43 -6.96 -2.95
N LEU A 317 -3.77 -7.63 -3.90
CA LEU A 317 -3.85 -9.08 -4.07
C LEU A 317 -3.35 -9.81 -2.84
N VAL A 318 -2.17 -9.46 -2.32
CA VAL A 318 -1.57 -10.11 -1.13
C VAL A 318 -2.48 -9.96 0.08
N LEU A 319 -3.00 -8.76 0.36
CA LEU A 319 -3.87 -8.53 1.51
C LEU A 319 -5.23 -9.20 1.32
N THR A 320 -5.77 -9.24 0.11
CA THR A 320 -7.01 -9.99 -0.20
C THR A 320 -6.83 -11.48 0.01
N MET A 321 -5.72 -12.07 -0.48
CA MET A 321 -5.38 -13.47 -0.21
C MET A 321 -5.26 -13.75 1.30
N ALA A 322 -4.53 -12.90 2.02
CA ALA A 322 -4.39 -13.01 3.47
C ALA A 322 -5.74 -12.96 4.20
N GLY A 323 -6.64 -12.09 3.75
CA GLY A 323 -7.99 -11.98 4.30
C GLY A 323 -8.87 -13.19 4.00
N ARG A 324 -8.71 -13.83 2.84
CA ARG A 324 -9.44 -15.06 2.46
C ARG A 324 -9.01 -16.28 3.28
N TYR A 325 -7.73 -16.38 3.67
CA TYR A 325 -7.26 -17.46 4.53
C TYR A 325 -7.81 -17.37 5.97
N TYR A 326 -8.17 -16.18 6.43
CA TYR A 326 -8.65 -15.92 7.78
C TYR A 326 -9.86 -14.99 7.76
N PRO A 327 -11.00 -15.42 7.21
CA PRO A 327 -12.18 -14.56 7.05
C PRO A 327 -12.78 -14.08 8.36
N THR A 328 -12.57 -14.82 9.47
CA THR A 328 -13.02 -14.41 10.80
C THR A 328 -12.16 -13.30 11.42
N HIS A 329 -10.85 -13.27 11.07
CA HIS A 329 -9.87 -12.31 11.60
C HIS A 329 -8.94 -11.77 10.50
N PRO A 330 -9.45 -11.21 9.39
CA PRO A 330 -8.63 -10.86 8.23
C PRO A 330 -7.51 -9.87 8.56
N ALA A 331 -7.75 -8.88 9.43
CA ALA A 331 -6.75 -7.89 9.82
C ALA A 331 -5.51 -8.50 10.51
N LYS A 332 -5.67 -9.63 11.22
CA LYS A 332 -4.55 -10.32 11.88
C LYS A 332 -3.53 -10.86 10.87
N MET A 333 -4.01 -11.52 9.83
CA MET A 333 -3.11 -12.06 8.78
C MET A 333 -2.58 -10.95 7.87
N MET A 334 -3.42 -9.99 7.49
CA MET A 334 -2.99 -8.80 6.76
C MET A 334 -1.88 -8.06 7.53
N GLY A 335 -1.99 -7.94 8.86
CA GLY A 335 -0.96 -7.36 9.72
C GLY A 335 0.37 -8.12 9.63
N LYS A 336 0.36 -9.45 9.68
CA LYS A 336 1.57 -10.28 9.52
C LYS A 336 2.24 -10.08 8.16
N MET A 337 1.46 -10.07 7.07
CA MET A 337 1.99 -9.79 5.74
C MET A 337 2.59 -8.38 5.68
N THR A 338 1.88 -7.40 6.22
CA THR A 338 2.35 -6.00 6.24
C THR A 338 3.60 -5.82 7.10
N LEU A 339 3.79 -6.60 8.18
CA LEU A 339 5.03 -6.58 8.96
C LEU A 339 6.24 -7.00 8.12
N SER A 340 6.12 -8.07 7.32
CA SER A 340 7.19 -8.50 6.41
C SER A 340 7.54 -7.40 5.40
N TYR A 341 6.53 -6.86 4.73
CA TYR A 341 6.68 -5.75 3.77
C TYR A 341 7.20 -4.47 4.42
N GLY A 342 6.70 -4.14 5.62
CA GLY A 342 7.08 -2.95 6.37
C GLY A 342 8.51 -3.00 6.93
N LEU A 343 9.00 -4.19 7.29
CA LEU A 343 10.39 -4.36 7.71
C LEU A 343 11.36 -4.01 6.57
N ALA A 344 11.05 -4.45 5.34
CA ALA A 344 11.80 -4.05 4.16
C ALA A 344 11.79 -2.52 3.96
N GLN A 345 10.63 -1.88 4.17
CA GLN A 345 10.50 -0.42 4.05
C GLN A 345 11.28 0.36 5.11
N ALA A 346 11.47 -0.20 6.28
CA ALA A 346 12.27 0.44 7.33
C ALA A 346 13.78 0.37 7.04
N ILE A 347 14.23 -0.73 6.44
CA ILE A 347 15.66 -1.02 6.23
C ILE A 347 16.16 -0.45 4.88
N ALA A 348 15.44 -0.65 3.81
CA ALA A 348 15.94 -0.39 2.46
C ALA A 348 16.27 1.10 2.16
N PRO A 349 15.52 2.11 2.65
CA PRO A 349 15.88 3.52 2.43
C PRO A 349 17.19 3.90 3.09
N ALA A 350 17.47 3.37 4.29
CA ALA A 350 18.74 3.62 4.99
C ALA A 350 19.93 3.03 4.21
N LEU A 351 19.80 1.79 3.73
CA LEU A 351 20.82 1.16 2.89
C LEU A 351 21.02 1.89 1.57
N THR A 352 19.93 2.32 0.93
CA THR A 352 20.00 3.09 -0.32
C THR A 352 20.62 4.45 -0.11
N GLY A 353 20.30 5.14 0.99
CA GLY A 353 20.89 6.42 1.34
C GLY A 353 22.39 6.31 1.61
N ALA A 354 22.83 5.27 2.33
CA ALA A 354 24.23 4.98 2.55
C ALA A 354 24.98 4.66 1.25
N ALA A 355 24.39 3.82 0.38
CA ALA A 355 24.96 3.51 -0.92
C ALA A 355 25.05 4.76 -1.82
N ALA A 356 24.01 5.62 -1.82
CA ALA A 356 24.03 6.86 -2.56
C ALA A 356 25.10 7.85 -2.06
N ALA A 357 25.36 7.87 -0.76
CA ALA A 357 26.45 8.67 -0.19
C ALA A 357 27.85 8.16 -0.63
N TRP A 358 28.01 6.84 -0.79
CA TRP A 358 29.27 6.22 -1.23
C TRP A 358 29.52 6.34 -2.73
N PHE A 359 28.48 6.11 -3.54
CA PHE A 359 28.59 6.08 -5.01
C PHE A 359 28.25 7.43 -5.68
N GLY A 360 27.77 8.42 -4.90
CA GLY A 360 27.35 9.73 -5.43
C GLY A 360 26.06 9.69 -6.26
N ASP A 361 25.41 8.53 -6.40
CA ASP A 361 24.25 8.33 -7.25
C ASP A 361 23.20 7.39 -6.59
N TYR A 362 21.91 7.75 -6.71
CA TYR A 362 20.79 6.93 -6.27
C TYR A 362 20.47 5.73 -7.19
N ARG A 363 21.10 5.65 -8.37
CA ARG A 363 20.89 4.54 -9.33
C ARG A 363 21.19 3.18 -8.73
N ALA A 364 22.25 3.09 -7.90
CA ALA A 364 22.58 1.86 -7.18
C ALA A 364 21.39 1.33 -6.34
N GLY A 365 20.63 2.22 -5.71
CA GLY A 365 19.42 1.86 -4.98
C GLY A 365 18.33 1.27 -5.87
N LEU A 366 18.11 1.82 -7.07
CA LEU A 366 17.13 1.28 -8.02
C LEU A 366 17.55 -0.10 -8.55
N TYR A 367 18.84 -0.34 -8.80
CA TYR A 367 19.34 -1.68 -9.16
C TYR A 367 19.13 -2.67 -8.01
N LEU A 368 19.42 -2.29 -6.77
CA LEU A 368 19.13 -3.12 -5.59
C LEU A 368 17.62 -3.45 -5.50
N ALA A 369 16.76 -2.46 -5.72
CA ALA A 369 15.32 -2.62 -5.73
C ALA A 369 14.86 -3.60 -6.84
N ALA A 370 15.43 -3.49 -8.05
CA ALA A 370 15.12 -4.37 -9.17
C ALA A 370 15.57 -5.82 -8.90
N VAL A 371 16.77 -6.02 -8.34
CA VAL A 371 17.28 -7.35 -7.95
C VAL A 371 16.40 -7.97 -6.87
N ALA A 372 16.09 -7.23 -5.80
CA ALA A 372 15.20 -7.72 -4.75
C ALA A 372 13.82 -8.11 -5.33
N MET A 373 13.27 -7.26 -6.22
CA MET A 373 11.99 -7.55 -6.88
C MET A 373 12.07 -8.80 -7.77
N ALA A 374 13.19 -9.02 -8.46
CA ALA A 374 13.41 -10.22 -9.28
C ALA A 374 13.45 -11.49 -8.41
N VAL A 375 14.13 -11.46 -7.27
CA VAL A 375 14.12 -12.56 -6.29
C VAL A 375 12.71 -12.84 -5.79
N GLY A 376 11.98 -11.79 -5.37
CA GLY A 376 10.58 -11.93 -4.93
C GLY A 376 9.67 -12.51 -5.99
N THR A 377 9.83 -12.06 -7.24
CA THR A 377 9.07 -12.58 -8.39
C THR A 377 9.39 -14.06 -8.68
N ALA A 378 10.65 -14.46 -8.56
CA ALA A 378 11.06 -15.86 -8.72
C ALA A 378 10.46 -16.77 -7.64
N LEU A 379 10.41 -16.30 -6.38
CA LEU A 379 9.72 -17.01 -5.28
C LEU A 379 8.22 -17.18 -5.55
N LEU A 380 7.54 -16.13 -6.03
CA LEU A 380 6.12 -16.19 -6.40
C LEU A 380 5.89 -17.15 -7.56
N ALA A 381 6.75 -17.13 -8.58
CA ALA A 381 6.70 -18.06 -9.71
C ALA A 381 6.88 -19.52 -9.25
N GLY A 382 7.77 -19.76 -8.29
CA GLY A 382 7.95 -21.07 -7.67
C GLY A 382 6.69 -21.56 -6.96
N LEU A 383 6.06 -20.72 -6.15
CA LEU A 383 4.77 -21.04 -5.49
C LEU A 383 3.67 -21.31 -6.51
N TRP A 384 3.59 -20.51 -7.58
CA TRP A 384 2.62 -20.68 -8.65
C TRP A 384 2.81 -22.01 -9.39
N ALA A 385 4.06 -22.36 -9.72
CA ALA A 385 4.38 -23.63 -10.36
C ALA A 385 3.97 -24.85 -9.51
N VAL A 386 4.18 -24.79 -8.19
CA VAL A 386 3.75 -25.83 -7.25
C VAL A 386 2.22 -25.91 -7.20
N ASP A 387 1.51 -24.77 -7.12
CA ASP A 387 0.04 -24.73 -7.11
C ASP A 387 -0.56 -25.35 -8.39
N ILE A 388 -0.01 -25.00 -9.55
CA ILE A 388 -0.45 -25.60 -10.83
C ILE A 388 -0.24 -27.12 -10.84
N ARG A 389 0.92 -27.61 -10.35
CA ARG A 389 1.20 -29.03 -10.29
C ARG A 389 0.24 -29.76 -9.35
N SER A 390 -0.02 -29.21 -8.17
CA SER A 390 -0.94 -29.80 -7.20
C SER A 390 -2.37 -29.91 -7.74
N ARG A 391 -2.83 -28.87 -8.45
CA ARG A 391 -4.16 -28.87 -9.10
C ARG A 391 -4.27 -29.90 -10.22
N ARG A 392 -3.20 -30.17 -10.98
CA ARG A 392 -3.18 -31.19 -12.03
C ARG A 392 -3.15 -32.64 -11.49
N LEU A 393 -2.53 -32.86 -10.35
CA LEU A 393 -2.42 -34.17 -9.71
C LEU A 393 -3.71 -34.60 -8.99
N ARG A 394 -4.50 -33.67 -8.46
CA ARG A 394 -5.77 -33.99 -7.78
C ARG A 394 -6.79 -34.75 -8.63
N PRO A 395 -7.06 -34.41 -9.90
CA PRO A 395 -7.96 -35.22 -10.76
C PRO A 395 -7.42 -36.62 -11.06
N ALA A 396 -6.09 -36.76 -11.27
CA ALA A 396 -5.48 -38.07 -11.54
C ALA A 396 -5.61 -39.00 -10.34
N MET A 397 -5.35 -38.56 -9.13
CA MET A 397 -5.50 -39.36 -7.92
C MET A 397 -6.96 -39.70 -7.60
N ALA A 398 -7.94 -38.89 -7.98
CA ALA A 398 -9.35 -39.20 -7.82
C ALA A 398 -9.79 -40.27 -8.79
N ALA A 399 -9.29 -40.26 -10.05
CA ALA A 399 -9.58 -41.28 -11.06
C ALA A 399 -8.95 -42.65 -10.70
N ASP A 400 -7.72 -42.65 -10.15
CA ASP A 400 -7.05 -43.87 -9.69
C ASP A 400 -7.70 -44.50 -8.43
N GLY A 401 -8.25 -43.63 -7.54
CA GLY A 401 -8.99 -44.09 -6.34
C GLY A 401 -10.32 -44.76 -6.69
N GLU A 402 -11.02 -44.31 -7.72
CA GLU A 402 -12.26 -44.96 -8.19
C GLU A 402 -12.00 -46.28 -8.94
N ALA A 403 -10.86 -46.40 -9.65
CA ALA A 403 -10.47 -47.62 -10.33
C ALA A 403 -10.10 -48.78 -9.37
N THR A 404 -9.59 -48.44 -8.16
CA THR A 404 -9.20 -49.43 -7.15
C THR A 404 -10.36 -49.92 -6.27
N THR A 405 -11.46 -49.18 -6.19
CA THR A 405 -12.66 -49.58 -5.38
C THR A 405 -13.69 -50.36 -6.21
N GLY A 406 -13.55 -50.48 -7.50
CA GLY A 406 -14.45 -51.22 -8.40
C GLY A 406 -14.06 -52.68 -8.67
N SER A 407 -13.01 -53.22 -8.00
CA SER A 407 -12.48 -54.58 -8.23
C SER A 407 -12.52 -55.46 -6.96
N VAL A 408 -13.59 -55.38 -6.16
CA VAL A 408 -13.85 -56.35 -5.05
C VAL A 408 -15.24 -56.97 -5.22
#